data_913e9150b2f14e1b827d9eb387a3c8ce
#
_entry.id   913e9150b2f14e1b827d9eb387a3c8ce
#
_cell.length_a   1.000
_cell.length_b   1.000
_cell.length_c   1.000
_cell.angle_alpha   90.00
_cell.angle_beta   90.00
_cell.angle_gamma   90.00
#
_symmetry.space_group_name_H-M   'P 1'
#
loop_
_entity.id
_entity.type
_entity.pdbx_description
1 polymer ?
#
loop_
_entity_poly.entity_id
_entity_poly.type
_entity_poly.pdbx_seq_one_letter_code
_entity_poly.pdbx_strand_id
1 'polypeptide(L)'
;MRLPTRTWKLTVTICICWLACSVIASAQTAPPGGGGSPNTSTRTTTSAAHTIRGKVFLPSGAMPDQRIRVVLELSTGGIAGEVFTDSVGNFEFRSMPSNSYRVVVPSDHQSFETTTEIVEVYGNFSRTFLVQIYLKDKDNGIKTTTKDRLLSVAEMQEVPKLAKKSYEQGLKRARDNKPEEAIKQFEEAIKAFPDYLLAINKMGEQYVALNRLEDAQANFERAIVVNGKYALARINLGMLLVKQQRYPEAIEQLEAANHLDESYPMCHLHLGLALMDKQPPEIDRAERELQRAVEAGGKDFSYVHLHLFNLNLRRKSLDKAAAQLEAYLKESPEAPNAPQVREKLGQLKKTLAQQTTPEKKP
;
A
#
# COMPACT_ATOMS: atom_id res chain seq x y z
N MET A 1 -36.90 -17.87 35.56
CA MET A 1 -36.82 -17.92 34.08
C MET A 1 -35.43 -17.54 33.67
N ARG A 2 -34.61 -18.51 33.23
CA ARG A 2 -33.22 -18.32 32.87
C ARG A 2 -33.12 -18.11 31.35
N LEU A 3 -32.51 -17.00 30.92
CA LEU A 3 -32.18 -16.75 29.52
C LEU A 3 -30.81 -17.34 29.18
N PRO A 4 -30.62 -17.97 28.01
CA PRO A 4 -29.36 -18.59 27.65
C PRO A 4 -28.41 -17.57 27.02
N THR A 5 -27.18 -17.55 27.52
CA THR A 5 -26.03 -16.86 26.97
C THR A 5 -25.55 -17.56 25.71
N ARG A 6 -25.68 -16.91 24.54
CA ARG A 6 -25.11 -17.38 23.28
C ARG A 6 -23.65 -16.87 23.20
N THR A 7 -22.73 -17.77 23.44
CA THR A 7 -21.30 -17.59 23.15
C THR A 7 -21.05 -17.71 21.64
N TRP A 8 -20.63 -16.64 21.00
CA TRP A 8 -20.12 -16.68 19.63
C TRP A 8 -18.66 -17.14 19.63
N LYS A 9 -18.45 -18.38 19.21
CA LYS A 9 -17.12 -18.89 18.88
C LYS A 9 -16.73 -18.40 17.48
N LEU A 10 -15.81 -17.46 17.40
CA LEU A 10 -15.09 -17.17 16.16
C LEU A 10 -14.04 -18.28 15.95
N THR A 11 -14.35 -19.23 15.10
CA THR A 11 -13.38 -20.20 14.56
C THR A 11 -12.62 -19.54 13.42
N VAL A 12 -11.38 -19.14 13.69
CA VAL A 12 -10.42 -18.76 12.64
C VAL A 12 -9.85 -20.06 12.07
N THR A 13 -10.39 -20.50 10.94
CA THR A 13 -9.87 -21.64 10.19
C THR A 13 -8.67 -21.17 9.36
N ILE A 14 -7.47 -21.53 9.78
CA ILE A 14 -6.26 -21.38 8.98
C ILE A 14 -6.23 -22.52 7.97
N CYS A 15 -6.61 -22.24 6.71
CA CYS A 15 -6.38 -23.15 5.59
C CYS A 15 -4.91 -23.09 5.17
N ILE A 16 -4.14 -24.12 5.58
CA ILE A 16 -2.81 -24.41 5.02
C ILE A 16 -3.05 -25.28 3.81
N CYS A 17 -3.05 -24.72 2.59
CA CYS A 17 -2.99 -25.49 1.36
C CYS A 17 -1.55 -25.83 1.03
N TRP A 18 -1.18 -27.09 1.27
CA TRP A 18 -0.02 -27.74 0.65
C TRP A 18 -0.41 -28.14 -0.77
N LEU A 19 0.23 -27.58 -1.78
CA LEU A 19 0.23 -28.10 -3.14
C LEU A 19 1.64 -28.53 -3.47
N ALA A 20 1.85 -29.85 -3.40
CA ALA A 20 3.02 -30.52 -3.98
C ALA A 20 2.81 -30.59 -5.48
N CYS A 21 3.65 -29.90 -6.26
CA CYS A 21 3.71 -30.03 -7.71
C CYS A 21 4.87 -30.95 -8.07
N SER A 22 4.53 -32.16 -8.45
CA SER A 22 5.45 -33.17 -8.97
C SER A 22 5.91 -32.77 -10.38
N VAL A 23 7.20 -32.54 -10.54
CA VAL A 23 7.83 -32.36 -11.87
C VAL A 23 8.15 -33.72 -12.44
N ILE A 24 7.46 -34.12 -13.50
CA ILE A 24 7.82 -35.28 -14.33
C ILE A 24 8.81 -34.80 -15.39
N ALA A 25 10.05 -35.23 -15.26
CA ALA A 25 11.09 -35.04 -16.27
C ALA A 25 10.96 -36.12 -17.33
N SER A 26 10.59 -35.77 -18.54
CA SER A 26 10.67 -36.64 -19.72
C SER A 26 12.02 -36.42 -20.39
N ALA A 27 12.90 -37.42 -20.31
CA ALA A 27 14.13 -37.48 -21.09
C ALA A 27 13.77 -37.92 -22.52
N GLN A 28 14.11 -37.10 -23.53
CA GLN A 28 14.17 -37.52 -24.92
C GLN A 28 15.62 -37.52 -25.38
N THR A 29 16.03 -38.67 -25.82
CA THR A 29 17.32 -39.01 -26.39
C THR A 29 17.50 -38.38 -27.77
N ALA A 30 18.65 -37.74 -28.01
CA ALA A 30 19.08 -37.27 -29.35
C ALA A 30 19.94 -38.30 -30.07
N PRO A 31 19.87 -38.40 -31.41
CA PRO A 31 20.79 -39.20 -32.20
C PRO A 31 22.09 -38.43 -32.55
N PRO A 32 23.20 -39.12 -32.83
CA PRO A 32 24.47 -38.50 -33.13
C PRO A 32 24.67 -38.26 -34.63
N GLY A 33 25.37 -37.21 -34.97
CA GLY A 33 26.05 -37.14 -36.26
C GLY A 33 26.09 -35.78 -36.94
N GLY A 34 27.29 -35.27 -37.20
CA GLY A 34 27.53 -34.28 -38.23
C GLY A 34 28.44 -33.09 -37.81
N GLY A 35 29.73 -33.19 -38.19
CA GLY A 35 30.72 -32.13 -37.98
C GLY A 35 30.45 -30.90 -38.85
N GLY A 36 30.81 -29.73 -38.28
CA GLY A 36 30.77 -28.45 -38.95
C GLY A 36 31.52 -27.39 -38.16
N SER A 37 32.44 -26.73 -38.79
CA SER A 37 33.41 -25.72 -38.36
C SER A 37 32.92 -24.65 -37.35
N PRO A 38 33.81 -24.05 -36.57
CA PRO A 38 33.46 -23.06 -35.60
C PRO A 38 33.11 -21.71 -36.25
N ASN A 39 31.82 -21.45 -36.44
CA ASN A 39 31.35 -20.09 -36.66
C ASN A 39 31.32 -19.40 -35.32
N THR A 40 32.17 -18.43 -35.12
CA THR A 40 32.14 -17.41 -34.06
C THR A 40 30.86 -16.57 -34.25
N SER A 41 29.72 -17.09 -33.82
CA SER A 41 28.53 -16.27 -33.62
C SER A 41 28.73 -15.46 -32.35
N THR A 42 29.05 -14.19 -32.52
CA THR A 42 28.88 -13.15 -31.51
C THR A 42 27.48 -13.29 -30.94
N ARG A 43 27.40 -13.84 -29.73
CA ARG A 43 26.18 -13.90 -28.94
C ARG A 43 25.84 -12.46 -28.58
N THR A 44 25.06 -11.80 -29.43
CA THR A 44 24.35 -10.56 -29.01
C THR A 44 23.46 -10.94 -27.87
N THR A 45 23.91 -10.66 -26.66
CA THR A 45 23.06 -10.64 -25.46
C THR A 45 22.03 -9.56 -25.69
N THR A 46 20.87 -9.92 -26.21
CA THR A 46 19.70 -9.02 -26.21
C THR A 46 19.40 -8.73 -24.76
N SER A 47 19.85 -7.56 -24.28
CA SER A 47 19.46 -7.08 -22.96
C SER A 47 17.93 -6.97 -22.93
N ALA A 48 17.32 -7.43 -21.85
CA ALA A 48 15.87 -7.35 -21.68
C ALA A 48 15.40 -5.91 -21.85
N ALA A 49 14.39 -5.68 -22.67
CA ALA A 49 13.79 -4.37 -22.85
C ALA A 49 12.69 -4.18 -21.80
N HIS A 50 12.91 -3.26 -20.88
CA HIS A 50 11.99 -2.94 -19.79
C HIS A 50 11.09 -1.76 -20.15
N THR A 51 10.03 -1.56 -19.37
CA THR A 51 9.14 -0.40 -19.48
C THR A 51 9.14 0.33 -18.12
N ILE A 52 9.31 1.64 -18.16
CA ILE A 52 9.06 2.52 -17.00
C ILE A 52 7.73 3.21 -17.27
N ARG A 53 6.75 2.95 -16.44
CA ARG A 53 5.43 3.58 -16.52
C ARG A 53 5.20 4.38 -15.26
N GLY A 54 4.67 5.58 -15.39
CA GLY A 54 4.44 6.42 -14.23
C GLY A 54 3.26 7.33 -14.36
N LYS A 55 3.01 8.03 -13.24
CA LYS A 55 1.97 9.04 -13.14
C LYS A 55 2.49 10.25 -12.39
N VAL A 56 2.16 11.43 -12.90
CA VAL A 56 2.47 12.71 -12.28
C VAL A 56 1.24 13.27 -11.61
N PHE A 57 1.39 13.73 -10.39
CA PHE A 57 0.36 14.41 -9.61
C PHE A 57 0.81 15.84 -9.32
N LEU A 58 -0.12 16.79 -9.42
CA LEU A 58 0.12 18.17 -9.00
C LEU A 58 0.41 18.23 -7.48
N PRO A 59 1.00 19.34 -6.98
CA PRO A 59 1.18 19.54 -5.52
C PRO A 59 -0.11 19.42 -4.74
N SER A 60 -1.23 19.65 -5.43
CA SER A 60 -2.58 19.45 -4.90
C SER A 60 -2.99 17.97 -4.72
N GLY A 61 -2.22 17.01 -5.23
CA GLY A 61 -2.62 15.60 -5.36
C GLY A 61 -3.63 15.36 -6.51
N ALA A 62 -4.06 16.41 -7.21
CA ALA A 62 -4.93 16.30 -8.37
C ALA A 62 -4.16 15.85 -9.62
N MET A 63 -4.88 15.37 -10.62
CA MET A 63 -4.33 15.11 -11.95
C MET A 63 -4.00 16.44 -12.63
N PRO A 64 -2.90 16.51 -13.39
CA PRO A 64 -2.62 17.69 -14.19
C PRO A 64 -3.68 17.84 -15.31
N ASP A 65 -4.14 19.04 -15.51
CA ASP A 65 -5.03 19.45 -16.62
C ASP A 65 -4.26 19.74 -17.92
N GLN A 66 -2.95 19.82 -17.82
CA GLN A 66 -2.02 20.07 -18.93
C GLN A 66 -1.00 18.94 -19.04
N ARG A 67 -0.46 18.78 -20.24
CA ARG A 67 0.63 17.82 -20.48
C ARG A 67 1.90 18.29 -19.81
N ILE A 68 2.42 17.49 -18.90
CA ILE A 68 3.66 17.76 -18.18
C ILE A 68 4.82 17.04 -18.87
N ARG A 69 5.90 17.75 -19.06
CA ARG A 69 7.16 17.21 -19.59
C ARG A 69 7.83 16.32 -18.55
N VAL A 70 8.17 15.08 -18.93
CA VAL A 70 8.90 14.12 -18.09
C VAL A 70 10.18 13.72 -18.82
N VAL A 71 11.31 13.89 -18.17
CA VAL A 71 12.64 13.58 -18.69
C VAL A 71 13.18 12.36 -17.95
N LEU A 72 13.73 11.42 -18.68
CA LEU A 72 14.43 10.27 -18.14
C LEU A 72 15.94 10.49 -18.32
N GLU A 73 16.66 10.54 -17.23
CA GLU A 73 18.11 10.69 -17.19
C GLU A 73 18.79 9.40 -16.71
N LEU A 74 19.97 9.12 -17.20
CA LEU A 74 20.84 8.12 -16.62
C LEU A 74 21.43 8.63 -15.31
N SER A 75 21.55 7.80 -14.28
CA SER A 75 22.19 8.17 -13.02
C SER A 75 23.66 8.59 -13.19
N THR A 76 24.30 8.11 -14.27
CA THR A 76 25.68 8.46 -14.67
C THR A 76 25.76 9.78 -15.45
N GLY A 77 24.62 10.42 -15.73
CA GLY A 77 24.50 11.64 -16.53
C GLY A 77 24.02 11.36 -17.97
N GLY A 78 23.33 12.35 -18.54
CA GLY A 78 22.78 12.29 -19.89
C GLY A 78 21.29 11.91 -19.93
N ILE A 79 20.59 12.43 -20.95
CA ILE A 79 19.16 12.17 -21.16
C ILE A 79 18.99 10.84 -21.88
N ALA A 80 18.23 9.92 -21.28
CA ALA A 80 17.87 8.63 -21.86
C ALA A 80 16.56 8.70 -22.67
N GLY A 81 15.67 9.65 -22.36
CA GLY A 81 14.42 9.86 -23.07
C GLY A 81 13.62 11.05 -22.54
N GLU A 82 12.61 11.43 -23.30
CA GLU A 82 11.68 12.49 -22.93
C GLU A 82 10.28 12.13 -23.43
N VAL A 83 9.27 12.36 -22.60
CA VAL A 83 7.86 12.17 -22.94
C VAL A 83 7.01 13.26 -22.29
N PHE A 84 5.76 13.38 -22.77
CA PHE A 84 4.74 14.19 -22.11
C PHE A 84 3.67 13.29 -21.52
N THR A 85 3.11 13.70 -20.39
CA THR A 85 1.98 12.99 -19.79
C THR A 85 0.75 13.06 -20.71
N ASP A 86 -0.14 12.09 -20.54
CA ASP A 86 -1.51 12.20 -21.08
C ASP A 86 -2.36 13.17 -20.23
N SER A 87 -3.66 13.30 -20.57
CA SER A 87 -4.60 14.19 -19.88
C SER A 87 -4.92 13.79 -18.44
N VAL A 88 -4.47 12.63 -17.99
CA VAL A 88 -4.64 12.11 -16.62
C VAL A 88 -3.30 11.88 -15.93
N GLY A 89 -2.25 12.47 -16.45
CA GLY A 89 -0.92 12.49 -15.84
C GLY A 89 -0.06 11.25 -16.08
N ASN A 90 -0.48 10.26 -16.88
CA ASN A 90 0.33 9.07 -17.12
C ASN A 90 1.43 9.33 -18.13
N PHE A 91 2.58 8.64 -17.97
CA PHE A 91 3.68 8.61 -18.92
C PHE A 91 4.28 7.21 -19.03
N GLU A 92 5.00 6.94 -20.13
CA GLU A 92 5.61 5.63 -20.38
C GLU A 92 6.91 5.78 -21.19
N PHE A 93 7.99 5.15 -20.70
CA PHE A 93 9.24 4.93 -21.43
C PHE A 93 9.38 3.46 -21.74
N ARG A 94 9.50 3.11 -23.01
CA ARG A 94 9.60 1.72 -23.48
C ARG A 94 11.01 1.36 -23.88
N SER A 95 11.28 0.05 -23.93
CA SER A 95 12.56 -0.52 -24.40
C SER A 95 13.78 -0.03 -23.62
N MET A 96 13.61 0.16 -22.30
CA MET A 96 14.68 0.63 -21.44
C MET A 96 15.61 -0.52 -21.06
N PRO A 97 16.92 -0.41 -21.26
CA PRO A 97 17.89 -1.37 -20.74
C PRO A 97 17.97 -1.35 -19.22
N SER A 98 18.50 -2.42 -18.63
CA SER A 98 18.77 -2.46 -17.19
C SER A 98 19.79 -1.39 -16.82
N ASN A 99 19.40 -0.43 -15.98
CA ASN A 99 20.22 0.68 -15.49
C ASN A 99 19.51 1.38 -14.33
N SER A 100 20.22 2.29 -13.66
CA SER A 100 19.62 3.22 -12.71
C SER A 100 19.27 4.52 -13.44
N TYR A 101 18.02 4.94 -13.36
CA TYR A 101 17.48 6.11 -14.02
C TYR A 101 16.98 7.13 -13.01
N ARG A 102 17.00 8.40 -13.39
CA ARG A 102 16.29 9.49 -12.72
C ARG A 102 15.14 9.94 -13.61
N VAL A 103 13.93 9.86 -13.11
CA VAL A 103 12.75 10.44 -13.75
C VAL A 103 12.61 11.87 -13.22
N VAL A 104 12.78 12.85 -14.07
CA VAL A 104 12.81 14.26 -13.73
C VAL A 104 11.61 14.95 -14.34
N VAL A 105 10.85 15.67 -13.52
CA VAL A 105 9.86 16.64 -13.98
C VAL A 105 10.45 18.02 -13.74
N PRO A 106 10.86 18.74 -14.80
CA PRO A 106 11.42 20.07 -14.66
C PRO A 106 10.39 21.07 -14.13
N SER A 107 10.82 22.02 -13.33
CA SER A 107 9.97 23.15 -12.88
C SER A 107 9.31 23.87 -14.08
N ASP A 108 8.07 24.25 -13.89
CA ASP A 108 7.34 25.11 -14.84
C ASP A 108 7.62 26.60 -14.63
N HIS A 109 8.52 26.94 -13.68
CA HIS A 109 8.83 28.27 -13.23
C HIS A 109 7.72 29.03 -12.49
N GLN A 110 6.50 28.52 -12.45
CA GLN A 110 5.35 29.20 -11.83
C GLN A 110 4.73 28.41 -10.66
N SER A 111 4.41 27.16 -10.86
CA SER A 111 3.52 26.40 -9.96
C SER A 111 4.25 25.35 -9.12
N PHE A 112 5.28 24.72 -9.66
CA PHE A 112 5.99 23.62 -8.96
C PHE A 112 7.49 23.65 -9.16
N GLU A 113 8.21 23.02 -8.22
CA GLU A 113 9.67 22.83 -8.30
C GLU A 113 10.05 21.63 -9.15
N THR A 114 11.32 21.58 -9.59
CA THR A 114 11.86 20.37 -10.22
C THR A 114 11.79 19.21 -9.26
N THR A 115 11.11 18.15 -9.68
CA THR A 115 10.96 16.92 -8.89
C THR A 115 11.67 15.76 -9.57
N THR A 116 12.39 14.96 -8.79
CA THR A 116 13.19 13.84 -9.29
C THR A 116 12.91 12.58 -8.49
N GLU A 117 12.65 11.46 -9.19
CA GLU A 117 12.51 10.12 -8.62
C GLU A 117 13.53 9.17 -9.23
N ILE A 118 14.09 8.27 -8.42
CA ILE A 118 15.08 7.29 -8.87
C ILE A 118 14.38 5.96 -9.16
N VAL A 119 14.67 5.37 -10.31
CA VAL A 119 14.14 4.08 -10.74
C VAL A 119 15.28 3.14 -11.09
N GLU A 120 15.42 2.07 -10.36
CA GLU A 120 16.38 1.01 -10.67
C GLU A 120 15.71 -0.05 -11.54
N VAL A 121 16.12 -0.10 -12.80
CA VAL A 121 15.63 -1.04 -13.80
C VAL A 121 16.59 -2.23 -13.89
N TYR A 122 16.11 -3.42 -13.50
CA TYR A 122 16.92 -4.63 -13.44
C TYR A 122 16.14 -5.88 -13.87
N GLY A 123 16.88 -6.89 -14.27
CA GLY A 123 16.36 -8.23 -14.60
C GLY A 123 16.69 -8.68 -16.01
N ASN A 124 16.59 -9.99 -16.23
CA ASN A 124 16.91 -10.65 -17.51
C ASN A 124 15.67 -10.84 -18.39
N PHE A 125 14.48 -10.46 -17.89
CA PHE A 125 13.21 -10.54 -18.61
C PHE A 125 12.55 -9.17 -18.63
N SER A 126 11.79 -8.88 -19.68
CA SER A 126 11.03 -7.62 -19.79
C SER A 126 10.07 -7.45 -18.61
N ARG A 127 10.16 -6.31 -17.95
CA ARG A 127 9.33 -5.94 -16.78
C ARG A 127 8.86 -4.50 -16.91
N THR A 128 7.74 -4.20 -16.25
CA THR A 128 7.27 -2.83 -16.07
C THR A 128 7.61 -2.37 -14.66
N PHE A 129 8.27 -1.22 -14.57
CA PHE A 129 8.59 -0.51 -13.32
C PHE A 129 7.62 0.66 -13.19
N LEU A 130 6.95 0.74 -12.03
CA LEU A 130 5.96 1.78 -11.77
C LEU A 130 6.58 2.91 -10.96
N VAL A 131 6.27 4.15 -11.35
CA VAL A 131 6.77 5.39 -10.72
C VAL A 131 5.63 6.35 -10.49
N GLN A 132 5.55 6.94 -9.30
CA GLN A 132 4.63 8.02 -9.01
C GLN A 132 5.44 9.27 -8.66
N ILE A 133 5.09 10.39 -9.27
CA ILE A 133 5.78 11.66 -9.10
C ILE A 133 4.79 12.67 -8.55
N TYR A 134 5.02 13.11 -7.33
CA TYR A 134 4.28 14.18 -6.68
C TYR A 134 5.06 15.48 -6.79
N LEU A 135 4.54 16.41 -7.55
CA LEU A 135 5.17 17.71 -7.72
C LEU A 135 5.10 18.50 -6.41
N LYS A 136 6.16 19.24 -6.12
CA LYS A 136 6.24 20.10 -4.93
C LYS A 136 5.89 21.54 -5.30
N ASP A 137 5.07 22.19 -4.46
CA ASP A 137 4.83 23.63 -4.60
C ASP A 137 6.14 24.41 -4.50
N LYS A 138 6.29 25.46 -5.28
CA LYS A 138 7.32 26.45 -5.03
C LYS A 138 7.11 27.08 -3.65
N ASP A 139 8.16 27.06 -2.84
CA ASP A 139 8.11 27.58 -1.48
C ASP A 139 7.89 29.11 -1.50
N ASN A 140 6.64 29.54 -1.41
CA ASN A 140 6.25 30.95 -1.30
C ASN A 140 6.35 31.48 0.14
N GLY A 141 7.15 30.84 1.00
CA GLY A 141 7.48 31.34 2.35
C GLY A 141 6.39 31.20 3.40
N ILE A 142 5.26 30.55 3.10
CA ILE A 142 4.21 30.26 4.08
C ILE A 142 4.40 28.82 4.58
N LYS A 143 5.05 28.69 5.74
CA LYS A 143 5.14 27.42 6.48
C LYS A 143 3.76 27.08 7.10
N THR A 144 2.83 26.60 6.30
CA THR A 144 1.64 25.91 6.81
C THR A 144 2.02 24.45 7.09
N THR A 145 1.86 24.00 8.32
CA THR A 145 2.07 22.59 8.67
C THR A 145 1.09 21.71 7.88
N THR A 146 1.54 20.55 7.44
CA THR A 146 0.74 19.59 6.65
C THR A 146 -0.60 19.27 7.31
N LYS A 147 -0.64 19.27 8.66
CA LYS A 147 -1.83 19.05 9.46
C LYS A 147 -2.93 20.10 9.26
N ASP A 148 -2.54 21.37 9.07
CA ASP A 148 -3.48 22.48 8.82
C ASP A 148 -4.05 22.46 7.41
N ARG A 149 -3.33 21.85 6.43
CA ARG A 149 -3.78 21.74 5.04
C ARG A 149 -4.86 20.67 4.83
N LEU A 150 -4.83 19.59 5.58
CA LEU A 150 -5.68 18.41 5.31
C LEU A 150 -7.04 18.48 5.98
N LEU A 151 -7.14 19.07 7.16
CA LEU A 151 -8.41 19.38 7.82
C LEU A 151 -9.18 20.47 7.07
N SER A 152 -8.46 21.43 6.48
CA SER A 152 -9.06 22.60 5.86
C SER A 152 -9.90 22.32 4.60
N VAL A 153 -9.58 21.29 3.80
CA VAL A 153 -10.23 21.11 2.49
C VAL A 153 -11.61 20.45 2.61
N ALA A 154 -11.79 19.49 3.53
CA ALA A 154 -13.11 18.93 3.82
C ALA A 154 -13.97 19.92 4.62
N GLU A 155 -13.33 20.79 5.45
CA GLU A 155 -13.96 21.84 6.21
C GLU A 155 -14.27 23.10 5.38
N MET A 156 -13.55 23.35 4.30
CA MET A 156 -13.80 24.49 3.39
C MET A 156 -14.99 24.30 2.43
N GLN A 157 -15.63 23.13 2.42
CA GLN A 157 -16.87 22.98 1.66
C GLN A 157 -18.00 23.75 2.35
N GLU A 158 -18.56 24.75 1.70
CA GLU A 158 -19.80 25.39 2.15
C GLU A 158 -20.98 24.41 1.97
N VAL A 159 -21.11 23.50 2.93
CA VAL A 159 -22.12 22.44 2.87
C VAL A 159 -23.50 22.99 3.24
N PRO A 160 -24.53 22.83 2.38
CA PRO A 160 -25.89 23.23 2.71
C PRO A 160 -26.41 22.58 4.00
N LYS A 161 -27.18 23.31 4.79
CA LYS A 161 -27.70 22.84 6.10
C LYS A 161 -28.42 21.50 6.00
N LEU A 162 -29.18 21.28 4.92
CA LEU A 162 -29.88 20.02 4.70
C LEU A 162 -28.91 18.85 4.52
N ALA A 163 -27.88 19.01 3.68
CA ALA A 163 -26.85 17.99 3.47
C ALA A 163 -26.11 17.66 4.75
N LYS A 164 -25.73 18.69 5.53
CA LYS A 164 -25.07 18.53 6.83
C LYS A 164 -25.93 17.75 7.82
N LYS A 165 -27.23 18.07 7.91
CA LYS A 165 -28.18 17.36 8.79
C LYS A 165 -28.29 15.87 8.42
N SER A 166 -28.44 15.56 7.14
CA SER A 166 -28.52 14.17 6.66
C SER A 166 -27.20 13.42 6.91
N TYR A 167 -26.05 14.06 6.71
CA TYR A 167 -24.75 13.48 7.02
C TYR A 167 -24.60 13.11 8.50
N GLU A 168 -24.98 14.02 9.41
CA GLU A 168 -24.97 13.78 10.87
C GLU A 168 -25.90 12.62 11.27
N GLN A 169 -27.06 12.51 10.64
CA GLN A 169 -27.97 11.37 10.83
C GLN A 169 -27.33 10.07 10.32
N GLY A 170 -26.66 10.09 9.17
CA GLY A 170 -25.88 8.96 8.66
C GLY A 170 -24.80 8.49 9.63
N LEU A 171 -24.02 9.43 10.19
CA LEU A 171 -23.01 9.12 11.21
C LEU A 171 -23.64 8.48 12.47
N LYS A 172 -24.81 8.96 12.90
CA LYS A 172 -25.52 8.35 14.03
C LYS A 172 -25.94 6.91 13.72
N ARG A 173 -26.52 6.65 12.53
CA ARG A 173 -26.90 5.30 12.10
C ARG A 173 -25.70 4.36 11.99
N ALA A 174 -24.59 4.85 11.46
CA ALA A 174 -23.34 4.09 11.40
C ALA A 174 -22.84 3.68 12.80
N ARG A 175 -22.85 4.61 13.78
CA ARG A 175 -22.52 4.31 15.18
C ARG A 175 -23.46 3.31 15.84
N ASP A 176 -24.75 3.35 15.47
CA ASP A 176 -25.77 2.39 15.94
C ASP A 176 -25.65 1.01 15.25
N ASN A 177 -24.58 0.80 14.45
CA ASN A 177 -24.32 -0.41 13.65
C ASN A 177 -25.46 -0.74 12.67
N LYS A 178 -26.01 0.28 12.00
CA LYS A 178 -27.09 0.22 11.02
C LYS A 178 -26.62 0.74 9.66
N PRO A 179 -25.76 -0.01 8.97
CA PRO A 179 -25.08 0.47 7.76
C PRO A 179 -26.05 0.80 6.62
N GLU A 180 -27.13 0.04 6.41
CA GLU A 180 -28.12 0.32 5.37
C GLU A 180 -28.89 1.64 5.64
N GLU A 181 -29.24 1.90 6.92
CA GLU A 181 -29.88 3.15 7.30
C GLU A 181 -28.90 4.33 7.16
N ALA A 182 -27.62 4.11 7.47
CA ALA A 182 -26.57 5.11 7.32
C ALA A 182 -26.37 5.48 5.83
N ILE A 183 -26.33 4.49 4.94
CA ILE A 183 -26.21 4.70 3.50
C ILE A 183 -27.34 5.58 2.99
N LYS A 184 -28.59 5.29 3.34
CA LYS A 184 -29.74 6.11 2.93
C LYS A 184 -29.59 7.58 3.35
N GLN A 185 -29.07 7.82 4.55
CA GLN A 185 -28.84 9.19 5.04
C GLN A 185 -27.68 9.89 4.32
N PHE A 186 -26.63 9.15 3.98
CA PHE A 186 -25.53 9.69 3.17
C PHE A 186 -25.97 9.94 1.72
N GLU A 187 -26.83 9.11 1.14
CA GLU A 187 -27.45 9.35 -0.17
C GLU A 187 -28.26 10.64 -0.18
N GLU A 188 -29.09 10.89 0.85
CA GLU A 188 -29.82 12.16 0.99
C GLU A 188 -28.89 13.37 1.15
N ALA A 189 -27.77 13.19 1.88
CA ALA A 189 -26.76 14.24 1.98
C ALA A 189 -26.11 14.54 0.62
N ILE A 190 -25.75 13.52 -0.15
CA ILE A 190 -25.15 13.63 -1.48
C ILE A 190 -26.14 14.17 -2.50
N LYS A 191 -27.41 13.81 -2.39
CA LYS A 191 -28.48 14.38 -3.24
C LYS A 191 -28.62 15.89 -3.01
N ALA A 192 -28.52 16.36 -1.77
CA ALA A 192 -28.56 17.77 -1.43
C ALA A 192 -27.25 18.52 -1.78
N PHE A 193 -26.12 17.81 -1.80
CA PHE A 193 -24.80 18.36 -2.17
C PHE A 193 -23.97 17.25 -2.85
N PRO A 194 -23.97 17.16 -4.20
CA PRO A 194 -23.37 16.06 -4.97
C PRO A 194 -21.88 15.79 -4.69
N ASP A 195 -21.12 16.85 -4.37
CA ASP A 195 -19.69 16.76 -4.11
C ASP A 195 -19.37 16.76 -2.60
N TYR A 196 -20.33 16.32 -1.77
CA TYR A 196 -20.09 16.22 -0.33
C TYR A 196 -19.10 15.10 -0.01
N LEU A 197 -17.83 15.45 -0.05
CA LEU A 197 -16.68 14.57 0.10
C LEU A 197 -16.78 13.62 1.30
N LEU A 198 -17.11 14.17 2.49
CA LEU A 198 -17.21 13.38 3.72
C LEU A 198 -18.35 12.35 3.65
N ALA A 199 -19.50 12.71 3.07
CA ALA A 199 -20.63 11.80 2.91
C ALA A 199 -20.32 10.67 1.93
N ILE A 200 -19.67 10.99 0.80
CA ILE A 200 -19.26 10.02 -0.20
C ILE A 200 -18.28 9.00 0.44
N ASN A 201 -17.24 9.48 1.13
CA ASN A 201 -16.27 8.61 1.77
C ASN A 201 -16.91 7.73 2.86
N LYS A 202 -17.76 8.32 3.73
CA LYS A 202 -18.46 7.57 4.79
C LYS A 202 -19.45 6.55 4.23
N MET A 203 -20.09 6.81 3.10
CA MET A 203 -20.93 5.85 2.41
C MET A 203 -20.11 4.64 1.93
N GLY A 204 -18.91 4.86 1.37
CA GLY A 204 -17.96 3.80 1.04
C GLY A 204 -17.61 2.91 2.23
N GLU A 205 -17.35 3.50 3.40
CA GLU A 205 -17.10 2.74 4.64
C GLU A 205 -18.28 1.84 5.03
N GLN A 206 -19.53 2.30 4.85
CA GLN A 206 -20.70 1.48 5.14
C GLN A 206 -20.87 0.34 4.14
N TYR A 207 -20.52 0.55 2.87
CA TYR A 207 -20.50 -0.53 1.88
C TYR A 207 -19.44 -1.59 2.21
N VAL A 208 -18.28 -1.20 2.74
CA VAL A 208 -17.28 -2.17 3.27
C VAL A 208 -17.88 -3.00 4.42
N ALA A 209 -18.61 -2.37 5.34
CA ALA A 209 -19.27 -3.05 6.47
C ALA A 209 -20.31 -4.09 6.00
N LEU A 210 -20.97 -3.82 4.87
CA LEU A 210 -21.93 -4.74 4.22
C LEU A 210 -21.26 -5.76 3.30
N ASN A 211 -19.92 -5.73 3.18
CA ASN A 211 -19.14 -6.53 2.22
C ASN A 211 -19.53 -6.28 0.74
N ARG A 212 -20.09 -5.10 0.44
CA ARG A 212 -20.39 -4.61 -0.91
C ARG A 212 -19.17 -3.88 -1.45
N LEU A 213 -18.15 -4.65 -1.84
CA LEU A 213 -16.79 -4.12 -2.07
C LEU A 213 -16.70 -3.26 -3.34
N GLU A 214 -17.48 -3.56 -4.38
CA GLU A 214 -17.52 -2.81 -5.63
C GLU A 214 -18.15 -1.43 -5.41
N ASP A 215 -19.25 -1.36 -4.64
CA ASP A 215 -19.88 -0.09 -4.29
C ASP A 215 -18.96 0.76 -3.40
N ALA A 216 -18.24 0.12 -2.47
CA ALA A 216 -17.25 0.81 -1.64
C ALA A 216 -16.14 1.43 -2.50
N GLN A 217 -15.59 0.65 -3.45
CA GLN A 217 -14.53 1.11 -4.35
C GLN A 217 -15.00 2.33 -5.15
N ALA A 218 -16.17 2.24 -5.78
CA ALA A 218 -16.74 3.33 -6.58
C ALA A 218 -16.89 4.63 -5.75
N ASN A 219 -17.28 4.52 -4.47
CA ASN A 219 -17.42 5.68 -3.60
C ASN A 219 -16.06 6.27 -3.19
N PHE A 220 -15.06 5.45 -2.86
CA PHE A 220 -13.72 5.96 -2.55
C PHE A 220 -13.07 6.61 -3.77
N GLU A 221 -13.20 6.01 -4.95
CA GLU A 221 -12.72 6.60 -6.21
C GLU A 221 -13.42 7.92 -6.51
N ARG A 222 -14.75 7.99 -6.32
CA ARG A 222 -15.50 9.24 -6.45
C ARG A 222 -15.00 10.31 -5.47
N ALA A 223 -14.74 9.94 -4.21
CA ALA A 223 -14.20 10.88 -3.23
C ALA A 223 -12.81 11.41 -3.65
N ILE A 224 -11.95 10.57 -4.24
CA ILE A 224 -10.65 10.97 -4.79
C ILE A 224 -10.83 11.92 -5.99
N VAL A 225 -11.83 11.69 -6.85
CA VAL A 225 -12.14 12.58 -7.97
C VAL A 225 -12.61 13.94 -7.47
N VAL A 226 -13.50 13.97 -6.47
CA VAL A 226 -13.98 15.23 -5.86
C VAL A 226 -12.82 15.99 -5.22
N ASN A 227 -11.91 15.30 -4.56
CA ASN A 227 -10.73 15.93 -3.97
C ASN A 227 -9.55 14.96 -3.88
N GLY A 228 -8.60 15.09 -4.81
CA GLY A 228 -7.39 14.28 -4.85
C GLY A 228 -6.46 14.42 -3.65
N LYS A 229 -6.59 15.51 -2.85
CA LYS A 229 -5.82 15.74 -1.60
C LYS A 229 -6.42 15.06 -0.37
N TYR A 230 -7.58 14.45 -0.47
CA TYR A 230 -8.22 13.80 0.66
C TYR A 230 -7.59 12.41 0.91
N ALA A 231 -6.52 12.38 1.72
CA ALA A 231 -5.74 11.19 2.00
C ALA A 231 -6.59 10.01 2.52
N LEU A 232 -7.62 10.27 3.34
CA LEU A 232 -8.48 9.22 3.89
C LEU A 232 -9.21 8.40 2.83
N ALA A 233 -9.65 9.00 1.71
CA ALA A 233 -10.29 8.23 0.64
C ALA A 233 -9.30 7.27 -0.02
N ARG A 234 -8.04 7.70 -0.23
CA ARG A 234 -6.98 6.84 -0.76
C ARG A 234 -6.59 5.72 0.22
N ILE A 235 -6.53 6.03 1.52
CA ILE A 235 -6.28 5.03 2.56
C ILE A 235 -7.39 3.98 2.55
N ASN A 236 -8.65 4.40 2.54
CA ASN A 236 -9.81 3.50 2.52
C ASN A 236 -9.83 2.63 1.26
N LEU A 237 -9.50 3.21 0.09
CA LEU A 237 -9.36 2.46 -1.16
C LEU A 237 -8.21 1.46 -1.07
N GLY A 238 -7.05 1.88 -0.57
CA GLY A 238 -5.89 1.00 -0.38
C GLY A 238 -6.20 -0.16 0.58
N MET A 239 -6.87 0.11 1.70
CA MET A 239 -7.33 -0.93 2.64
C MET A 239 -8.28 -1.93 1.98
N LEU A 240 -9.21 -1.45 1.17
CA LEU A 240 -10.14 -2.28 0.40
C LEU A 240 -9.39 -3.18 -0.59
N LEU A 241 -8.42 -2.62 -1.32
CA LEU A 241 -7.60 -3.34 -2.28
C LEU A 241 -6.70 -4.40 -1.60
N VAL A 242 -6.15 -4.12 -0.41
CA VAL A 242 -5.45 -5.13 0.42
C VAL A 242 -6.39 -6.29 0.76
N LYS A 243 -7.62 -6.00 1.18
CA LYS A 243 -8.64 -7.02 1.47
C LYS A 243 -8.97 -7.87 0.23
N GLN A 244 -8.95 -7.27 -0.96
CA GLN A 244 -9.14 -7.94 -2.24
C GLN A 244 -7.88 -8.64 -2.78
N GLN A 245 -6.74 -8.56 -2.06
CA GLN A 245 -5.42 -9.08 -2.47
C GLN A 245 -4.86 -8.41 -3.75
N ARG A 246 -5.35 -7.24 -4.11
CA ARG A 246 -4.88 -6.40 -5.22
C ARG A 246 -3.72 -5.53 -4.75
N TYR A 247 -2.64 -6.20 -4.31
CA TYR A 247 -1.53 -5.54 -3.61
C TYR A 247 -0.83 -4.43 -4.43
N PRO A 248 -0.54 -4.58 -5.74
CA PRO A 248 0.09 -3.49 -6.49
C PRO A 248 -0.73 -2.20 -6.51
N GLU A 249 -2.04 -2.32 -6.70
CA GLU A 249 -2.97 -1.19 -6.71
C GLU A 249 -3.15 -0.59 -5.30
N ALA A 250 -3.18 -1.46 -4.27
CA ALA A 250 -3.22 -1.02 -2.88
C ALA A 250 -1.99 -0.16 -2.53
N ILE A 251 -0.79 -0.62 -2.91
CA ILE A 251 0.47 0.11 -2.70
C ILE A 251 0.41 1.47 -3.36
N GLU A 252 -0.06 1.54 -4.61
CA GLU A 252 -0.22 2.80 -5.34
C GLU A 252 -1.07 3.82 -4.55
N GLN A 253 -2.24 3.41 -4.07
CA GLN A 253 -3.13 4.32 -3.35
C GLN A 253 -2.59 4.70 -1.97
N LEU A 254 -1.97 3.76 -1.26
CA LEU A 254 -1.39 4.02 0.06
C LEU A 254 -0.15 4.89 0.00
N GLU A 255 0.71 4.73 -1.01
CA GLU A 255 1.84 5.64 -1.25
C GLU A 255 1.36 7.05 -1.57
N ALA A 256 0.34 7.16 -2.44
CA ALA A 256 -0.28 8.43 -2.74
C ALA A 256 -0.86 9.11 -1.48
N ALA A 257 -1.49 8.35 -0.59
CA ALA A 257 -1.99 8.86 0.67
C ALA A 257 -0.85 9.30 1.60
N ASN A 258 0.21 8.51 1.70
CA ASN A 258 1.37 8.79 2.54
C ASN A 258 2.11 10.07 2.12
N HIS A 259 2.19 10.34 0.81
CA HIS A 259 2.73 11.61 0.29
C HIS A 259 1.87 12.83 0.67
N LEU A 260 0.57 12.64 0.82
CA LEU A 260 -0.33 13.72 1.25
C LEU A 260 -0.23 13.97 2.75
N ASP A 261 -0.14 12.90 3.55
CA ASP A 261 -0.02 12.96 5.00
C ASP A 261 0.60 11.67 5.56
N GLU A 262 1.80 11.78 6.10
CA GLU A 262 2.52 10.66 6.72
C GLU A 262 2.03 10.34 8.14
N SER A 263 1.08 11.09 8.70
CA SER A 263 0.66 10.94 10.09
C SER A 263 -0.36 9.83 10.33
N TYR A 264 -0.86 9.17 9.26
CA TYR A 264 -1.88 8.13 9.39
C TYR A 264 -1.28 6.74 9.65
N PRO A 265 -1.35 6.20 10.88
CA PRO A 265 -0.78 4.88 11.20
C PRO A 265 -1.44 3.75 10.41
N MET A 266 -2.75 3.88 10.07
CA MET A 266 -3.46 2.92 9.22
C MET A 266 -2.88 2.84 7.81
N CYS A 267 -2.39 3.96 7.27
CA CYS A 267 -1.73 4.00 5.97
C CYS A 267 -0.46 3.13 5.98
N HIS A 268 0.42 3.37 6.95
CA HIS A 268 1.66 2.62 7.14
C HIS A 268 1.40 1.13 7.39
N LEU A 269 0.40 0.80 8.22
CA LEU A 269 0.02 -0.59 8.49
C LEU A 269 -0.36 -1.32 7.19
N HIS A 270 -1.31 -0.77 6.43
CA HIS A 270 -1.81 -1.45 5.24
C HIS A 270 -0.79 -1.44 4.09
N LEU A 271 0.06 -0.41 4.00
CA LEU A 271 1.19 -0.41 3.08
C LEU A 271 2.19 -1.52 3.45
N GLY A 272 2.53 -1.67 4.72
CA GLY A 272 3.38 -2.76 5.20
C GLY A 272 2.81 -4.15 4.89
N LEU A 273 1.50 -4.35 5.10
CA LEU A 273 0.81 -5.60 4.78
C LEU A 273 0.84 -5.89 3.28
N ALA A 274 0.53 -4.91 2.45
CA ALA A 274 0.55 -5.04 0.99
C ALA A 274 1.95 -5.40 0.47
N LEU A 275 3.00 -4.75 0.99
CA LEU A 275 4.40 -5.01 0.64
C LEU A 275 4.87 -6.40 1.09
N MET A 276 4.36 -6.88 2.22
CA MET A 276 4.68 -8.21 2.76
C MET A 276 4.06 -9.34 1.94
N ASP A 277 2.87 -9.12 1.38
CA ASP A 277 2.07 -10.18 0.73
C ASP A 277 2.05 -10.08 -0.80
N LYS A 278 2.53 -8.98 -1.42
CA LYS A 278 2.73 -8.89 -2.88
C LYS A 278 3.76 -9.91 -3.39
N GLN A 279 3.77 -10.15 -4.70
CA GLN A 279 4.73 -11.04 -5.36
C GLN A 279 5.59 -10.28 -6.37
N PRO A 280 6.93 -10.27 -6.23
CA PRO A 280 7.71 -10.72 -5.06
C PRO A 280 7.52 -9.81 -3.85
N PRO A 281 7.68 -10.30 -2.61
CA PRO A 281 7.50 -9.49 -1.40
C PRO A 281 8.67 -8.52 -1.18
N GLU A 282 8.36 -7.33 -0.66
CA GLU A 282 9.35 -6.31 -0.27
C GLU A 282 9.50 -6.25 1.25
N ILE A 283 10.09 -7.31 1.83
CA ILE A 283 10.10 -7.55 3.27
C ILE A 283 10.79 -6.44 4.07
N ASP A 284 11.90 -5.88 3.58
CA ASP A 284 12.62 -4.80 4.29
C ASP A 284 11.81 -3.51 4.33
N ARG A 285 11.10 -3.22 3.25
CA ARG A 285 10.22 -2.06 3.18
C ARG A 285 8.97 -2.27 4.03
N ALA A 286 8.38 -3.47 3.99
CA ALA A 286 7.25 -3.85 4.82
C ALA A 286 7.56 -3.67 6.31
N GLU A 287 8.76 -4.09 6.77
CA GLU A 287 9.19 -3.91 8.16
C GLU A 287 9.22 -2.44 8.55
N ARG A 288 9.81 -1.58 7.72
CA ARG A 288 9.87 -0.13 8.00
C ARG A 288 8.47 0.49 8.11
N GLU A 289 7.58 0.14 7.19
CA GLU A 289 6.22 0.70 7.22
C GLU A 289 5.44 0.20 8.45
N LEU A 290 5.56 -1.08 8.83
CA LEU A 290 4.93 -1.59 10.05
C LEU A 290 5.51 -0.95 11.32
N GLN A 291 6.82 -0.64 11.36
CA GLN A 291 7.44 0.09 12.46
C GLN A 291 6.87 1.51 12.56
N ARG A 292 6.75 2.23 11.44
CA ARG A 292 6.12 3.56 11.40
C ARG A 292 4.67 3.52 11.88
N ALA A 293 3.93 2.46 11.54
CA ALA A 293 2.56 2.28 12.02
C ALA A 293 2.50 2.18 13.56
N VAL A 294 3.45 1.48 14.19
CA VAL A 294 3.55 1.42 15.67
C VAL A 294 3.93 2.78 16.24
N GLU A 295 4.95 3.44 15.67
CA GLU A 295 5.43 4.73 16.14
C GLU A 295 4.35 5.82 16.08
N ALA A 296 3.63 5.89 14.96
CA ALA A 296 2.57 6.88 14.75
C ALA A 296 1.28 6.55 15.52
N GLY A 297 0.95 5.26 15.70
CA GLY A 297 -0.29 4.80 16.30
C GLY A 297 -0.22 4.58 17.81
N GLY A 298 0.99 4.44 18.36
CA GLY A 298 1.21 4.20 19.79
C GLY A 298 0.51 2.92 20.28
N LYS A 299 0.03 2.94 21.52
CA LYS A 299 -0.59 1.76 22.16
C LYS A 299 -1.80 1.19 21.42
N ASP A 300 -2.57 2.03 20.73
CA ASP A 300 -3.73 1.59 19.96
C ASP A 300 -3.33 0.72 18.77
N PHE A 301 -2.06 0.80 18.35
CA PHE A 301 -1.46 0.02 17.28
C PHE A 301 -0.53 -1.11 17.77
N SER A 302 -0.54 -1.42 19.06
CA SER A 302 0.26 -2.51 19.64
C SER A 302 0.10 -3.84 18.88
N TYR A 303 -1.08 -4.13 18.34
CA TYR A 303 -1.34 -5.34 17.54
C TYR A 303 -0.48 -5.44 16.27
N VAL A 304 0.11 -4.34 15.79
CA VAL A 304 1.04 -4.35 14.64
C VAL A 304 2.32 -5.13 14.97
N HIS A 305 2.71 -5.22 16.24
CA HIS A 305 3.79 -6.10 16.67
C HIS A 305 3.56 -7.57 16.28
N LEU A 306 2.29 -8.03 16.19
CA LEU A 306 1.97 -9.37 15.72
C LEU A 306 2.23 -9.54 14.21
N HIS A 307 2.09 -8.49 13.43
CA HIS A 307 2.48 -8.50 12.00
C HIS A 307 4.00 -8.49 11.85
N LEU A 308 4.71 -7.67 12.64
CA LEU A 308 6.18 -7.68 12.69
C LEU A 308 6.74 -9.03 13.19
N PHE A 309 6.08 -9.67 14.14
CA PHE A 309 6.39 -11.04 14.55
C PHE A 309 6.29 -12.01 13.36
N ASN A 310 5.19 -12.02 12.61
CA ASN A 310 5.01 -12.88 11.44
C ASN A 310 6.05 -12.60 10.35
N LEU A 311 6.38 -11.34 10.12
CA LEU A 311 7.43 -10.92 9.18
C LEU A 311 8.80 -11.49 9.61
N ASN A 312 9.17 -11.38 10.90
CA ASN A 312 10.43 -11.91 11.41
C ASN A 312 10.48 -13.44 11.38
N LEU A 313 9.35 -14.14 11.53
CA LEU A 313 9.28 -15.58 11.29
C LEU A 313 9.57 -15.94 9.81
N ARG A 314 9.02 -15.19 8.84
CA ARG A 314 9.32 -15.37 7.41
C ARG A 314 10.83 -15.21 7.13
N ARG A 315 11.51 -14.34 7.88
CA ARG A 315 12.97 -14.14 7.83
C ARG A 315 13.78 -15.17 8.61
N LYS A 316 13.13 -16.07 9.34
CA LYS A 316 13.76 -17.00 10.28
C LYS A 316 14.56 -16.32 11.40
N SER A 317 14.25 -15.06 11.70
CA SER A 317 14.89 -14.26 12.78
C SER A 317 14.10 -14.44 14.08
N LEU A 318 14.31 -15.60 14.74
CA LEU A 318 13.52 -16.00 15.90
C LEU A 318 13.70 -15.07 17.12
N ASP A 319 14.88 -14.50 17.29
CA ASP A 319 15.22 -13.49 18.30
C ASP A 319 14.38 -12.22 18.12
N LYS A 320 14.36 -11.67 16.92
CA LYS A 320 13.54 -10.51 16.59
C LYS A 320 12.04 -10.81 16.70
N ALA A 321 11.63 -12.01 16.29
CA ALA A 321 10.24 -12.43 16.45
C ALA A 321 9.84 -12.48 17.94
N ALA A 322 10.69 -13.02 18.83
CA ALA A 322 10.44 -13.02 20.26
C ALA A 322 10.31 -11.59 20.82
N ALA A 323 11.21 -10.68 20.43
CA ALA A 323 11.16 -9.27 20.84
C ALA A 323 9.84 -8.59 20.47
N GLN A 324 9.26 -8.90 19.31
CA GLN A 324 7.95 -8.33 18.91
C GLN A 324 6.81 -8.84 19.79
N LEU A 325 6.81 -10.12 20.20
CA LEU A 325 5.80 -10.62 21.13
C LEU A 325 5.95 -10.01 22.53
N GLU A 326 7.18 -9.75 22.97
CA GLU A 326 7.43 -9.04 24.24
C GLU A 326 6.92 -7.61 24.19
N ALA A 327 7.19 -6.88 23.10
CA ALA A 327 6.69 -5.52 22.89
C ALA A 327 5.15 -5.48 22.92
N TYR A 328 4.49 -6.39 22.19
CA TYR A 328 3.04 -6.52 22.24
C TYR A 328 2.50 -6.72 23.67
N LEU A 329 3.07 -7.67 24.41
CA LEU A 329 2.61 -7.98 25.77
C LEU A 329 2.91 -6.86 26.77
N LYS A 330 3.94 -6.05 26.53
CA LYS A 330 4.25 -4.86 27.34
C LYS A 330 3.22 -3.76 27.12
N GLU A 331 2.80 -3.54 25.89
CA GLU A 331 1.84 -2.49 25.52
C GLU A 331 0.38 -2.88 25.77
N SER A 332 0.05 -4.16 25.61
CA SER A 332 -1.29 -4.71 25.75
C SER A 332 -1.32 -5.99 26.61
N PRO A 333 -0.96 -5.91 27.91
CA PRO A 333 -0.85 -7.07 28.79
C PRO A 333 -2.18 -7.79 29.04
N GLU A 334 -3.29 -7.06 28.98
CA GLU A 334 -4.67 -7.53 29.23
C GLU A 334 -5.47 -7.80 27.95
N ALA A 335 -4.80 -7.80 26.78
CA ALA A 335 -5.49 -8.13 25.54
C ALA A 335 -6.09 -9.54 25.59
N PRO A 336 -7.26 -9.80 24.98
CA PRO A 336 -7.93 -11.11 25.04
C PRO A 336 -7.07 -12.28 24.56
N ASN A 337 -6.10 -12.01 23.67
CA ASN A 337 -5.15 -13.00 23.14
C ASN A 337 -3.79 -13.02 23.87
N ALA A 338 -3.59 -12.20 24.90
CA ALA A 338 -2.34 -12.15 25.63
C ALA A 338 -1.89 -13.51 26.22
N PRO A 339 -2.79 -14.38 26.76
CA PRO A 339 -2.38 -15.71 27.21
C PRO A 339 -1.77 -16.56 26.10
N GLN A 340 -2.37 -16.58 24.90
CA GLN A 340 -1.86 -17.34 23.75
C GLN A 340 -0.51 -16.77 23.26
N VAL A 341 -0.36 -15.44 23.31
CA VAL A 341 0.90 -14.79 22.93
C VAL A 341 2.01 -15.11 23.92
N ARG A 342 1.73 -15.16 25.26
CA ARG A 342 2.69 -15.58 26.30
C ARG A 342 3.14 -17.02 26.09
N GLU A 343 2.21 -17.93 25.80
CA GLU A 343 2.54 -19.32 25.49
C GLU A 343 3.46 -19.42 24.27
N LYS A 344 3.12 -18.73 23.17
CA LYS A 344 3.93 -18.73 21.94
C LYS A 344 5.33 -18.16 22.17
N LEU A 345 5.45 -17.09 22.94
CA LEU A 345 6.73 -16.51 23.35
C LEU A 345 7.56 -17.53 24.15
N GLY A 346 6.93 -18.26 25.09
CA GLY A 346 7.58 -19.30 25.86
C GLY A 346 8.13 -20.45 25.00
N GLN A 347 7.36 -20.90 24.02
CA GLN A 347 7.79 -21.91 23.04
C GLN A 347 8.97 -21.41 22.20
N LEU A 348 8.92 -20.16 21.72
CA LEU A 348 9.96 -19.55 20.91
C LEU A 348 11.28 -19.41 21.70
N LYS A 349 11.21 -18.97 22.97
CA LYS A 349 12.38 -18.88 23.85
C LYS A 349 13.03 -20.25 24.11
N LYS A 350 12.25 -21.31 24.28
CA LYS A 350 12.77 -22.68 24.40
C LYS A 350 13.52 -23.10 23.14
N THR A 351 12.98 -22.83 21.96
CA THR A 351 13.65 -23.14 20.69
C THR A 351 14.96 -22.39 20.54
N LEU A 352 14.99 -21.10 20.88
CA LEU A 352 16.21 -20.27 20.86
C LEU A 352 17.28 -20.84 21.83
N ALA A 353 16.88 -21.21 23.06
CA ALA A 353 17.80 -21.80 24.03
C ALA A 353 18.40 -23.14 23.55
N GLN A 354 17.62 -23.95 22.83
CA GLN A 354 18.13 -25.20 22.25
C GLN A 354 19.12 -24.96 21.10
N GLN A 355 18.96 -23.90 20.32
CA GLN A 355 19.89 -23.54 19.25
C GLN A 355 21.21 -22.97 19.76
N THR A 356 21.20 -22.34 20.95
CA THR A 356 22.39 -21.73 21.57
C THR A 356 23.20 -22.71 22.45
N THR A 357 22.64 -23.88 22.75
CA THR A 357 23.38 -24.90 23.54
C THR A 357 24.26 -25.69 22.58
N PRO A 358 25.63 -25.59 22.66
CA PRO A 358 26.50 -26.41 21.82
C PRO A 358 26.29 -27.88 22.17
N GLU A 359 26.06 -28.73 21.15
CA GLU A 359 26.11 -30.18 21.30
C GLU A 359 27.41 -30.53 22.02
N LYS A 360 27.32 -31.00 23.27
CA LYS A 360 28.45 -31.73 23.90
C LYS A 360 28.65 -32.99 23.05
N LYS A 361 29.60 -32.92 22.11
CA LYS A 361 30.11 -34.16 21.48
C LYS A 361 30.62 -35.08 22.56
N PRO A 362 30.26 -36.36 22.54
CA PRO A 362 30.72 -37.37 23.45
C PRO A 362 32.23 -37.61 23.34
#